data_8bddeee1ac46cb0a99d47f096fbddfa5
#
_entry.id   8bddeee1ac46cb0a99d47f096fbddfa5
#
_cell.length_a   1.000
_cell.length_b   1.000
_cell.length_c   1.000
_cell.angle_alpha   90.00
_cell.angle_beta   90.00
_cell.angle_gamma   90.00
#
_symmetry.space_group_name_H-M   'P 1'
#
loop_
_entity.id
_entity.type
_entity.pdbx_description
1 polymer ?
#
loop_
_entity_poly.entity_id
_entity_poly.type
_entity_poly.pdbx_seq_one_letter_code
_entity_poly.pdbx_strand_id
1 'polypeptide(L)'
;AALQGAVGMQQAGEAHRSKGVAESARLRVGVSIGDVAELDADWSGLPVVEAARLCACAGSNEIYASDVVRLLAGSRTDHQFEAVGSLELKGLAEPVATTRVLWHPRRSGITSAALPAALSTAVTGPFVGREQLAADCFDEWKAGTWRGLLVAGEPGIGKTRFVAELCNRMAGTGANVAAGRCDEDIAAAYRPWTDALDPLVAAMSTDELADFTRRHGAELALVVPALRRRSAELPPIMQVDALTLQGVVIDAVIALLALHASEHPLIVVLDDVHWIDPASLVLLRRVADATPTGVSIIATYRDTDLDRMHPLSAVLADLRRVDGMRRVALPGLDATAIEQYLAAAAGHALDADGLRLASAVQAGTAGNPLFVGEMLRHLTETGAIRRADDRWVGESGLSLPEGLREVIGRRLTRLGEDVSVVLRTAAVLGRSFDPDVVEALIGHDV
;
A
#
# COMPACT_ATOMS: atom_id res chain seq x y z
N ALA A 1 -14.90 -4.91 -0.67
CA ALA A 1 -14.45 -5.51 -1.96
C ALA A 1 -15.55 -5.39 -3.03
N ALA A 2 -16.76 -5.96 -2.86
CA ALA A 2 -17.81 -5.98 -3.90
C ALA A 2 -18.25 -4.57 -4.37
N LEU A 3 -18.51 -3.63 -3.44
CA LEU A 3 -18.86 -2.25 -3.77
C LEU A 3 -17.74 -1.55 -4.54
N GLN A 4 -16.49 -1.75 -4.15
CA GLN A 4 -15.35 -1.16 -4.83
C GLN A 4 -15.16 -1.74 -6.23
N GLY A 5 -15.42 -3.04 -6.40
CA GLY A 5 -15.45 -3.69 -7.72
C GLY A 5 -16.54 -3.13 -8.62
N ALA A 6 -17.75 -2.96 -8.09
CA ALA A 6 -18.87 -2.37 -8.81
C ALA A 6 -18.59 -0.94 -9.31
N VAL A 7 -18.05 -0.10 -8.44
CA VAL A 7 -17.62 1.27 -8.80
C VAL A 7 -16.48 1.25 -9.81
N GLY A 8 -15.49 0.36 -9.63
CA GLY A 8 -14.39 0.19 -10.57
C GLY A 8 -14.85 -0.20 -11.97
N MET A 9 -15.85 -1.10 -12.10
CA MET A 9 -16.44 -1.46 -13.39
C MET A 9 -17.12 -0.27 -14.08
N GLN A 10 -17.89 0.54 -13.34
CA GLN A 10 -18.52 1.75 -13.89
C GLN A 10 -17.48 2.75 -14.37
N GLN A 11 -16.43 2.98 -13.58
CA GLN A 11 -15.33 3.89 -13.91
C GLN A 11 -14.54 3.42 -15.14
N ALA A 12 -14.28 2.12 -15.26
CA ALA A 12 -13.64 1.54 -16.43
C ALA A 12 -14.50 1.69 -17.70
N GLY A 13 -15.81 1.43 -17.59
CA GLY A 13 -16.77 1.62 -18.68
C GLY A 13 -16.83 3.07 -19.14
N GLU A 14 -16.80 4.05 -18.22
CA GLU A 14 -16.77 5.48 -18.55
C GLU A 14 -15.47 5.88 -19.22
N ALA A 15 -14.32 5.39 -18.72
CA ALA A 15 -13.02 5.66 -19.33
C ALA A 15 -12.89 5.09 -20.74
N HIS A 16 -13.55 3.96 -21.07
CA HIS A 16 -13.59 3.43 -22.43
C HIS A 16 -14.47 4.27 -23.34
N ARG A 17 -15.59 4.82 -22.85
CA ARG A 17 -16.46 5.72 -23.62
C ARG A 17 -15.77 7.04 -23.96
N SER A 18 -15.09 7.64 -22.98
CA SER A 18 -14.37 8.91 -23.16
C SER A 18 -13.23 8.81 -24.20
N LYS A 19 -12.74 7.58 -24.46
CA LYS A 19 -11.72 7.28 -25.49
C LYS A 19 -12.30 6.97 -26.88
N GLY A 20 -13.62 7.07 -27.08
CA GLY A 20 -14.26 6.80 -28.36
C GLY A 20 -14.24 5.33 -28.82
N VAL A 21 -13.84 4.39 -27.96
CA VAL A 21 -13.63 2.98 -28.32
C VAL A 21 -14.93 2.16 -28.36
N ALA A 22 -16.00 2.65 -27.72
CA ALA A 22 -17.30 1.99 -27.75
C ALA A 22 -18.43 3.00 -27.59
N GLU A 23 -19.16 3.25 -28.63
CA GLU A 23 -20.24 4.25 -28.68
C GLU A 23 -21.44 3.99 -27.76
N SER A 24 -21.56 2.83 -27.08
CA SER A 24 -22.82 2.51 -26.42
C SER A 24 -22.83 1.56 -25.21
N ALA A 25 -21.72 1.02 -24.76
CA ALA A 25 -21.74 0.10 -23.61
C ALA A 25 -21.96 0.88 -22.29
N ARG A 26 -23.20 0.92 -21.83
CA ARG A 26 -23.58 1.46 -20.52
C ARG A 26 -23.80 0.32 -19.56
N LEU A 27 -23.05 0.30 -18.47
CA LEU A 27 -23.12 -0.77 -17.48
C LEU A 27 -24.27 -0.49 -16.48
N ARG A 28 -24.90 -1.57 -16.04
CA ARG A 28 -25.79 -1.63 -14.89
C ARG A 28 -25.22 -2.65 -13.95
N VAL A 29 -25.20 -2.37 -12.67
CA VAL A 29 -24.64 -3.28 -11.67
C VAL A 29 -25.62 -3.46 -10.53
N GLY A 30 -25.84 -4.72 -10.14
CA GLY A 30 -26.59 -5.11 -8.94
C GLY A 30 -25.64 -5.74 -7.93
N VAL A 31 -25.78 -5.35 -6.66
CA VAL A 31 -24.97 -5.89 -5.55
C VAL A 31 -25.90 -6.39 -4.45
N SER A 32 -25.74 -7.64 -4.08
CA SER A 32 -26.43 -8.26 -2.95
C SER A 32 -25.45 -9.04 -2.09
N ILE A 33 -25.90 -9.51 -0.93
CA ILE A 33 -25.08 -10.27 0.02
C ILE A 33 -25.90 -11.37 0.67
N GLY A 34 -25.30 -12.52 0.88
CA GLY A 34 -25.89 -13.69 1.53
C GLY A 34 -25.13 -14.96 1.17
N ASP A 35 -25.66 -16.08 1.63
CA ASP A 35 -25.07 -17.39 1.36
C ASP A 35 -25.34 -17.80 -0.10
N VAL A 36 -24.27 -18.24 -0.76
CA VAL A 36 -24.30 -18.74 -2.14
C VAL A 36 -23.67 -20.12 -2.20
N ALA A 37 -24.17 -20.98 -3.09
CA ALA A 37 -23.59 -22.28 -3.39
C ALA A 37 -22.97 -22.27 -4.78
N GLU A 38 -21.80 -22.88 -4.94
CA GLU A 38 -21.17 -23.13 -6.23
C GLU A 38 -21.65 -24.48 -6.77
N LEU A 39 -22.26 -24.47 -7.95
CA LEU A 39 -22.79 -25.64 -8.65
C LEU A 39 -22.28 -25.61 -10.09
N ASP A 40 -21.51 -26.62 -10.51
CA ASP A 40 -21.00 -26.77 -11.88
C ASP A 40 -20.29 -25.50 -12.43
N ALA A 41 -19.41 -24.87 -11.61
CA ALA A 41 -18.71 -23.62 -11.90
C ALA A 41 -19.62 -22.38 -12.06
N ASP A 42 -20.88 -22.44 -11.62
CA ASP A 42 -21.80 -21.31 -11.55
C ASP A 42 -22.25 -21.07 -10.10
N TRP A 43 -22.63 -19.84 -9.79
CA TRP A 43 -23.08 -19.45 -8.45
C TRP A 43 -24.61 -19.44 -8.39
N SER A 44 -25.16 -20.09 -7.37
CA SER A 44 -26.60 -20.15 -7.13
C SER A 44 -26.96 -19.74 -5.71
N GLY A 45 -28.18 -19.22 -5.54
CA GLY A 45 -28.72 -18.79 -4.27
C GLY A 45 -29.51 -17.49 -4.38
N LEU A 46 -30.24 -17.17 -3.31
CA LEU A 46 -31.09 -15.98 -3.25
C LEU A 46 -30.33 -14.68 -3.54
N PRO A 47 -29.09 -14.46 -3.02
CA PRO A 47 -28.33 -13.24 -3.30
C PRO A 47 -27.95 -13.08 -4.77
N VAL A 48 -27.72 -14.17 -5.51
CA VAL A 48 -27.43 -14.13 -6.94
C VAL A 48 -28.66 -13.66 -7.73
N VAL A 49 -29.84 -14.22 -7.40
CA VAL A 49 -31.11 -13.81 -8.00
C VAL A 49 -31.41 -12.35 -7.68
N GLU A 50 -31.26 -11.94 -6.44
CA GLU A 50 -31.47 -10.55 -5.98
C GLU A 50 -30.55 -9.58 -6.72
N ALA A 51 -29.24 -9.85 -6.77
CA ALA A 51 -28.28 -9.03 -7.50
C ALA A 51 -28.63 -8.91 -9.00
N ALA A 52 -29.02 -10.00 -9.64
CA ALA A 52 -29.45 -9.98 -11.04
C ALA A 52 -30.72 -9.13 -11.27
N ARG A 53 -31.66 -9.16 -10.34
CA ARG A 53 -32.88 -8.34 -10.40
C ARG A 53 -32.62 -6.87 -10.12
N LEU A 54 -31.79 -6.56 -9.13
CA LEU A 54 -31.33 -5.19 -8.86
C LEU A 54 -30.60 -4.61 -10.08
N CYS A 55 -29.72 -5.39 -10.72
CA CYS A 55 -29.08 -5.00 -11.97
C CYS A 55 -30.08 -4.71 -13.10
N ALA A 56 -31.15 -5.49 -13.21
CA ALA A 56 -32.18 -5.27 -14.22
C ALA A 56 -33.01 -3.99 -13.96
N CYS A 57 -33.21 -3.64 -12.70
CA CYS A 57 -33.95 -2.42 -12.29
C CYS A 57 -33.08 -1.17 -12.31
N ALA A 58 -31.76 -1.30 -12.23
CA ALA A 58 -30.83 -0.17 -12.27
C ALA A 58 -30.89 0.56 -13.63
N GLY A 59 -30.79 1.89 -13.60
CA GLY A 59 -30.63 2.69 -14.80
C GLY A 59 -29.24 2.55 -15.42
N SER A 60 -29.08 3.10 -16.60
CA SER A 60 -27.79 3.13 -17.28
C SER A 60 -26.75 3.88 -16.43
N ASN A 61 -25.60 3.26 -16.19
CA ASN A 61 -24.53 3.74 -15.34
C ASN A 61 -24.89 3.81 -13.83
N GLU A 62 -25.89 3.08 -13.40
CA GLU A 62 -26.24 3.02 -11.99
C GLU A 62 -25.77 1.70 -11.36
N ILE A 63 -25.53 1.77 -10.05
CA ILE A 63 -25.21 0.64 -9.19
C ILE A 63 -26.30 0.58 -8.13
N TYR A 64 -27.11 -0.48 -8.16
CA TYR A 64 -28.10 -0.74 -7.11
C TYR A 64 -27.58 -1.79 -6.15
N ALA A 65 -27.74 -1.56 -4.87
CA ALA A 65 -27.39 -2.50 -3.82
C ALA A 65 -28.59 -2.71 -2.89
N SER A 66 -28.73 -3.92 -2.33
CA SER A 66 -29.69 -4.10 -1.24
C SER A 66 -29.23 -3.28 -0.02
N ASP A 67 -30.17 -2.79 0.76
CA ASP A 67 -29.87 -1.95 1.92
C ASP A 67 -29.03 -2.70 2.97
N VAL A 68 -29.13 -4.01 3.00
CA VAL A 68 -28.26 -4.89 3.82
C VAL A 68 -26.79 -4.71 3.47
N VAL A 69 -26.46 -4.54 2.20
CA VAL A 69 -25.08 -4.26 1.77
C VAL A 69 -24.57 -2.93 2.36
N ARG A 70 -25.41 -1.89 2.34
CA ARG A 70 -25.10 -0.58 2.96
C ARG A 70 -24.90 -0.71 4.47
N LEU A 71 -25.81 -1.42 5.14
CA LEU A 71 -25.76 -1.62 6.59
C LEU A 71 -24.48 -2.37 7.02
N LEU A 72 -24.12 -3.43 6.29
CA LEU A 72 -22.91 -4.22 6.57
C LEU A 72 -21.61 -3.49 6.18
N ALA A 73 -21.65 -2.65 5.15
CA ALA A 73 -20.53 -1.80 4.80
C ALA A 73 -20.26 -0.75 5.91
N GLY A 74 -21.31 -0.19 6.51
CA GLY A 74 -21.26 0.75 7.63
C GLY A 74 -20.22 1.85 7.44
N SER A 75 -19.44 2.13 8.47
CA SER A 75 -18.34 3.11 8.43
C SER A 75 -17.06 2.60 7.74
N ARG A 76 -17.06 1.37 7.20
CA ARG A 76 -15.90 0.77 6.52
C ARG A 76 -15.82 1.12 5.04
N THR A 77 -16.70 1.95 4.54
CA THR A 77 -16.74 2.37 3.14
C THR A 77 -16.88 3.89 3.02
N ASP A 78 -16.13 4.48 2.11
CA ASP A 78 -16.23 5.89 1.74
C ASP A 78 -17.30 6.15 0.68
N HIS A 79 -18.03 5.10 0.25
CA HIS A 79 -19.07 5.23 -0.77
C HIS A 79 -20.31 5.89 -0.17
N GLN A 80 -20.85 6.86 -0.89
CA GLN A 80 -22.13 7.49 -0.56
C GLN A 80 -23.28 6.67 -1.14
N PHE A 81 -24.40 6.61 -0.40
CA PHE A 81 -25.59 5.88 -0.77
C PHE A 81 -26.79 6.82 -0.81
N GLU A 82 -27.65 6.60 -1.78
CA GLU A 82 -28.93 7.29 -1.92
C GLU A 82 -30.06 6.27 -1.87
N ALA A 83 -31.06 6.50 -1.04
CA ALA A 83 -32.20 5.58 -0.91
C ALA A 83 -33.04 5.58 -2.20
N VAL A 84 -33.27 4.40 -2.77
CA VAL A 84 -34.19 4.20 -3.90
C VAL A 84 -35.59 3.83 -3.40
N GLY A 85 -35.65 3.15 -2.26
CA GLY A 85 -36.90 2.63 -1.69
C GLY A 85 -36.99 1.10 -1.79
N SER A 86 -38.17 0.57 -1.50
CA SER A 86 -38.42 -0.88 -1.61
C SER A 86 -38.91 -1.23 -3.02
N LEU A 87 -38.18 -2.14 -3.68
CA LEU A 87 -38.48 -2.60 -5.03
C LEU A 87 -39.10 -3.99 -4.99
N GLU A 88 -40.25 -4.17 -5.67
CA GLU A 88 -40.81 -5.51 -5.94
C GLU A 88 -40.02 -6.18 -7.07
N LEU A 89 -39.23 -7.17 -6.73
CA LEU A 89 -38.37 -7.87 -7.66
C LEU A 89 -38.95 -9.21 -8.06
N LYS A 90 -39.10 -9.47 -9.36
CA LYS A 90 -39.73 -10.70 -9.88
C LYS A 90 -39.03 -11.95 -9.37
N GLY A 91 -39.78 -12.81 -8.69
CA GLY A 91 -39.28 -14.07 -8.15
C GLY A 91 -38.77 -13.99 -6.72
N LEU A 92 -38.88 -12.85 -6.06
CA LEU A 92 -38.67 -12.68 -4.62
C LEU A 92 -40.03 -12.53 -3.93
N ALA A 93 -40.17 -13.11 -2.74
CA ALA A 93 -41.43 -13.11 -1.99
C ALA A 93 -41.72 -11.77 -1.33
N GLU A 94 -40.66 -11.00 -0.99
CA GLU A 94 -40.75 -9.74 -0.29
C GLU A 94 -40.05 -8.62 -1.08
N PRO A 95 -40.54 -7.35 -0.96
CA PRO A 95 -39.85 -6.20 -1.55
C PRO A 95 -38.47 -6.02 -0.97
N VAL A 96 -37.48 -5.69 -1.80
CA VAL A 96 -36.09 -5.47 -1.40
C VAL A 96 -35.84 -4.00 -1.18
N ALA A 97 -35.50 -3.62 0.04
CA ALA A 97 -35.02 -2.27 0.34
C ALA A 97 -33.72 -2.02 -0.42
N THR A 98 -33.73 -1.00 -1.28
CA THR A 98 -32.69 -0.77 -2.28
C THR A 98 -32.07 0.61 -2.11
N THR A 99 -30.76 0.66 -2.25
CA THR A 99 -29.96 1.89 -2.27
C THR A 99 -29.18 1.98 -3.58
N ARG A 100 -29.02 3.20 -4.08
CA ARG A 100 -28.10 3.53 -5.17
C ARG A 100 -26.74 3.88 -4.60
N VAL A 101 -25.70 3.23 -5.09
CA VAL A 101 -24.31 3.55 -4.76
C VAL A 101 -23.88 4.70 -5.66
N LEU A 102 -23.55 5.84 -5.06
CA LEU A 102 -23.05 7.00 -5.80
C LEU A 102 -21.60 6.78 -6.20
N TRP A 103 -21.31 7.08 -7.44
CA TRP A 103 -19.96 6.99 -7.99
C TRP A 103 -19.71 8.16 -8.95
N HIS A 104 -18.46 8.51 -9.13
CA HIS A 104 -18.04 9.56 -10.05
C HIS A 104 -17.12 8.98 -11.12
N PRO A 105 -17.21 9.45 -12.38
CA PRO A 105 -16.25 9.11 -13.42
C PRO A 105 -14.83 9.42 -12.94
N ARG A 106 -13.88 8.51 -13.20
CA ARG A 106 -12.48 8.89 -13.10
C ARG A 106 -12.20 9.90 -14.22
N ARG A 107 -11.76 11.10 -13.87
CA ARG A 107 -11.29 12.04 -14.88
C ARG A 107 -10.12 11.41 -15.61
N SER A 108 -10.14 11.45 -16.95
CA SER A 108 -9.02 11.04 -17.81
C SER A 108 -7.90 12.08 -17.66
N GLY A 109 -6.96 11.76 -16.92
CA GLY A 109 -5.77 12.38 -16.45
C GLY A 109 -5.42 11.60 -15.21
N ILE A 110 -4.17 11.28 -14.95
CA ILE A 110 -3.74 10.60 -13.72
C ILE A 110 -4.09 11.50 -12.53
N THR A 111 -5.36 11.62 -12.20
CA THR A 111 -5.87 12.13 -10.94
C THR A 111 -6.49 10.93 -10.23
N SER A 112 -5.65 9.93 -10.01
CA SER A 112 -5.98 8.90 -9.03
C SER A 112 -5.75 9.51 -7.66
N ALA A 113 -6.83 9.94 -7.01
CA ALA A 113 -6.84 10.14 -5.56
C ALA A 113 -6.61 8.80 -4.81
N ALA A 114 -6.40 7.70 -5.53
CA ALA A 114 -6.10 6.39 -4.96
C ALA A 114 -4.59 6.16 -5.00
N LEU A 115 -4.02 5.91 -3.84
CA LEU A 115 -2.63 5.50 -3.70
C LEU A 115 -2.37 4.20 -4.48
N PRO A 116 -1.14 3.99 -5.01
CA PRO A 116 -0.72 2.70 -5.53
C PRO A 116 -0.98 1.58 -4.54
N ALA A 117 -1.29 0.37 -5.04
CA ALA A 117 -1.62 -0.79 -4.21
C ALA A 117 -0.55 -1.07 -3.13
N ALA A 118 0.72 -0.85 -3.44
CA ALA A 118 1.83 -1.00 -2.51
C ALA A 118 1.72 -0.09 -1.26
N LEU A 119 1.08 1.08 -1.38
CA LEU A 119 0.89 2.02 -0.29
C LEU A 119 -0.53 1.96 0.29
N SER A 120 -1.55 1.68 -0.52
CA SER A 120 -2.95 1.67 -0.08
C SER A 120 -3.22 0.62 1.00
N THR A 121 -2.56 -0.53 0.95
CA THR A 121 -2.65 -1.57 1.98
C THR A 121 -2.08 -1.13 3.32
N ALA A 122 -1.18 -0.16 3.33
CA ALA A 122 -0.60 0.39 4.55
C ALA A 122 -1.53 1.41 5.25
N VAL A 123 -2.57 1.93 4.58
CA VAL A 123 -3.49 2.95 5.11
C VAL A 123 -4.60 2.34 5.98
N THR A 124 -4.37 1.21 6.63
CA THR A 124 -5.34 0.57 7.51
C THR A 124 -5.12 0.94 8.98
N GLY A 125 -6.20 1.23 9.70
CA GLY A 125 -6.17 1.59 11.12
C GLY A 125 -5.82 3.06 11.40
N PRO A 126 -5.82 3.48 12.67
CA PRO A 126 -5.57 4.86 13.05
C PRO A 126 -4.13 5.29 12.74
N PHE A 127 -3.96 6.53 12.34
CA PHE A 127 -2.65 7.17 12.20
C PHE A 127 -2.48 8.13 13.36
N VAL A 128 -1.61 7.79 14.30
CA VAL A 128 -1.45 8.52 15.56
C VAL A 128 0.01 8.83 15.87
N GLY A 129 0.22 9.93 16.60
CA GLY A 129 1.53 10.34 17.12
C GLY A 129 2.51 10.85 16.09
N ARG A 130 2.11 11.00 14.82
CA ARG A 130 2.96 11.49 13.73
C ARG A 130 2.25 12.47 12.82
N GLU A 131 1.08 12.93 13.22
CA GLU A 131 0.23 13.83 12.43
C GLU A 131 0.95 15.15 12.16
N GLN A 132 1.61 15.69 13.19
CA GLN A 132 2.36 16.94 13.06
C GLN A 132 3.58 16.76 12.14
N LEU A 133 4.35 15.70 12.32
CA LEU A 133 5.49 15.41 11.45
C LEU A 133 5.07 15.25 9.98
N ALA A 134 3.95 14.58 9.74
CA ALA A 134 3.41 14.43 8.39
C ALA A 134 2.89 15.77 7.83
N ALA A 135 2.28 16.61 8.67
CA ALA A 135 1.87 17.96 8.29
C ALA A 135 3.08 18.84 7.94
N ASP A 136 4.11 18.86 8.79
CA ASP A 136 5.34 19.62 8.54
C ASP A 136 6.02 19.19 7.24
N CYS A 137 6.14 17.87 7.00
CA CYS A 137 6.67 17.35 5.74
C CYS A 137 5.83 17.77 4.52
N PHE A 138 4.51 17.75 4.66
CA PHE A 138 3.61 18.16 3.60
C PHE A 138 3.71 19.66 3.28
N ASP A 139 3.71 20.52 4.31
CA ASP A 139 3.78 21.96 4.16
C ASP A 139 5.12 22.40 3.54
N GLU A 140 6.21 21.79 3.97
CA GLU A 140 7.53 22.03 3.39
C GLU A 140 7.60 21.57 1.92
N TRP A 141 7.01 20.40 1.57
CA TRP A 141 6.92 19.96 0.19
C TRP A 141 6.13 20.95 -0.66
N LYS A 142 4.98 21.39 -0.17
CA LYS A 142 4.13 22.38 -0.85
C LYS A 142 4.84 23.71 -1.05
N ALA A 143 5.71 24.10 -0.11
CA ALA A 143 6.57 25.28 -0.22
C ALA A 143 7.77 25.06 -1.15
N GLY A 144 7.98 23.85 -1.68
CA GLY A 144 9.12 23.52 -2.54
C GLY A 144 10.47 23.42 -1.77
N THR A 145 10.41 23.30 -0.45
CA THR A 145 11.62 23.27 0.41
C THR A 145 12.40 21.98 0.23
N TRP A 146 11.71 20.85 -0.07
CA TRP A 146 12.38 19.59 -0.38
C TRP A 146 11.81 18.93 -1.65
N ARG A 147 12.69 18.21 -2.34
CA ARG A 147 12.39 17.38 -3.51
C ARG A 147 12.70 15.91 -3.30
N GLY A 148 13.38 15.60 -2.21
CA GLY A 148 13.67 14.24 -1.79
C GLY A 148 13.47 14.07 -0.28
N LEU A 149 12.83 12.97 0.12
CA LEU A 149 12.57 12.62 1.51
C LEU A 149 13.11 11.21 1.79
N LEU A 150 14.04 11.12 2.72
CA LEU A 150 14.61 9.87 3.20
C LEU A 150 14.00 9.55 4.58
N VAL A 151 13.21 8.48 4.66
CA VAL A 151 12.53 8.05 5.89
C VAL A 151 13.26 6.84 6.47
N ALA A 152 13.92 7.06 7.60
CA ALA A 152 14.71 6.06 8.31
C ALA A 152 13.95 5.52 9.54
N GLY A 153 14.30 4.34 10.00
CA GLY A 153 13.83 3.78 11.27
C GLY A 153 13.83 2.27 11.32
N GLU A 154 13.60 1.74 12.49
CA GLU A 154 13.60 0.30 12.77
C GLU A 154 12.56 -0.50 11.97
N PRO A 155 12.74 -1.82 11.82
CA PRO A 155 11.68 -2.71 11.31
C PRO A 155 10.39 -2.55 12.11
N GLY A 156 9.24 -2.48 11.41
CA GLY A 156 7.93 -2.37 12.07
C GLY A 156 7.58 -1.00 12.64
N ILE A 157 8.48 -0.01 12.59
CA ILE A 157 8.26 1.32 13.14
C ILE A 157 7.18 2.12 12.38
N GLY A 158 6.72 1.64 11.22
CA GLY A 158 5.65 2.26 10.44
C GLY A 158 6.12 3.26 9.38
N LYS A 159 7.30 3.05 8.78
CA LYS A 159 7.81 3.88 7.67
C LYS A 159 6.85 3.94 6.49
N THR A 160 6.47 2.78 5.98
CA THR A 160 5.51 2.66 4.85
C THR A 160 4.17 3.33 5.18
N ARG A 161 3.67 3.18 6.41
CA ARG A 161 2.44 3.84 6.87
C ARG A 161 2.56 5.36 6.88
N PHE A 162 3.67 5.89 7.39
CA PHE A 162 3.96 7.33 7.39
C PHE A 162 4.01 7.89 5.97
N VAL A 163 4.74 7.21 5.07
CA VAL A 163 4.83 7.61 3.66
C VAL A 163 3.48 7.53 2.97
N ALA A 164 2.69 6.49 3.22
CA ALA A 164 1.36 6.35 2.65
C ALA A 164 0.42 7.49 3.07
N GLU A 165 0.44 7.89 4.35
CA GLU A 165 -0.34 9.02 4.85
C GLU A 165 0.10 10.35 4.22
N LEU A 166 1.41 10.56 4.10
CA LEU A 166 1.98 11.75 3.46
C LEU A 166 1.59 11.80 1.97
N CYS A 167 1.75 10.70 1.25
CA CYS A 167 1.35 10.59 -0.15
C CYS A 167 -0.15 10.79 -0.36
N ASN A 168 -0.98 10.32 0.59
CA ASN A 168 -2.43 10.55 0.53
C ASN A 168 -2.78 12.05 0.61
N ARG A 169 -2.11 12.79 1.49
CA ARG A 169 -2.26 14.25 1.59
C ARG A 169 -1.79 14.95 0.31
N MET A 170 -0.64 14.54 -0.24
CA MET A 170 -0.10 15.08 -1.51
C MET A 170 -1.04 14.81 -2.69
N ALA A 171 -1.54 13.57 -2.80
CA ALA A 171 -2.51 13.18 -3.82
C ALA A 171 -3.81 13.98 -3.72
N GLY A 172 -4.25 14.33 -2.50
CA GLY A 172 -5.40 15.22 -2.26
C GLY A 172 -5.23 16.62 -2.86
N THR A 173 -4.00 17.07 -3.14
CA THR A 173 -3.72 18.35 -3.84
C THR A 173 -3.55 18.19 -5.35
N GLY A 174 -3.73 17.00 -5.89
CA GLY A 174 -3.61 16.71 -7.33
C GLY A 174 -2.24 16.17 -7.75
N ALA A 175 -1.36 15.82 -6.80
CA ALA A 175 -0.10 15.15 -7.14
C ALA A 175 -0.35 13.68 -7.53
N ASN A 176 0.40 13.20 -8.50
CA ASN A 176 0.45 11.79 -8.88
C ASN A 176 1.44 11.04 -7.99
N VAL A 177 1.10 9.81 -7.64
CA VAL A 177 1.97 8.94 -6.82
C VAL A 177 2.29 7.67 -7.59
N ALA A 178 3.58 7.39 -7.76
CA ALA A 178 4.10 6.14 -8.30
C ALA A 178 4.91 5.45 -7.18
N ALA A 179 4.73 4.15 -6.99
CA ALA A 179 5.40 3.44 -5.90
C ALA A 179 5.94 2.08 -6.34
N GLY A 180 7.13 1.78 -5.90
CA GLY A 180 7.74 0.47 -6.01
C GLY A 180 8.36 0.04 -4.69
N ARG A 181 8.45 -1.26 -4.47
CA ARG A 181 9.00 -1.86 -3.27
C ARG A 181 10.24 -2.68 -3.60
N CYS A 182 11.23 -2.60 -2.73
CA CYS A 182 12.38 -3.49 -2.77
C CYS A 182 12.12 -4.70 -1.86
N ASP A 183 12.39 -5.89 -2.37
CA ASP A 183 12.20 -7.17 -1.66
C ASP A 183 13.55 -7.87 -1.50
N GLU A 184 13.75 -8.52 -0.34
CA GLU A 184 14.98 -9.23 0.00
C GLU A 184 15.24 -10.41 -0.97
N ASP A 185 14.18 -11.12 -1.35
CA ASP A 185 14.26 -12.37 -2.13
C ASP A 185 14.26 -12.17 -3.65
N ILE A 186 14.06 -10.94 -4.14
CA ILE A 186 13.90 -10.66 -5.57
C ILE A 186 15.07 -9.80 -6.07
N ALA A 187 16.14 -10.42 -6.49
CA ALA A 187 17.32 -9.77 -7.08
C ALA A 187 17.14 -9.35 -8.56
N ALA A 188 15.91 -9.11 -9.03
CA ALA A 188 15.67 -8.66 -10.39
C ALA A 188 16.06 -7.18 -10.55
N ALA A 189 16.96 -6.89 -11.49
CA ALA A 189 17.40 -5.54 -11.78
C ALA A 189 16.20 -4.61 -12.11
N TYR A 190 16.20 -3.42 -11.55
CA TYR A 190 15.18 -2.39 -11.73
C TYR A 190 13.78 -2.73 -11.21
N ARG A 191 13.58 -3.80 -10.45
CA ARG A 191 12.25 -4.22 -10.01
C ARG A 191 11.43 -3.09 -9.34
N PRO A 192 11.92 -2.36 -8.34
CA PRO A 192 11.15 -1.30 -7.70
C PRO A 192 10.82 -0.16 -8.67
N TRP A 193 11.70 0.12 -9.61
CA TRP A 193 11.43 1.09 -10.66
C TRP A 193 10.39 0.59 -11.65
N THR A 194 10.44 -0.69 -12.04
CA THR A 194 9.42 -1.31 -12.90
C THR A 194 8.04 -1.14 -12.27
N ASP A 195 7.89 -1.48 -11.00
CA ASP A 195 6.62 -1.39 -10.30
C ASP A 195 6.10 0.06 -10.20
N ALA A 196 6.99 1.03 -10.02
CA ALA A 196 6.64 2.44 -9.98
C ALA A 196 6.30 3.03 -11.37
N LEU A 197 7.00 2.60 -12.42
CA LEU A 197 6.89 3.20 -13.75
C LEU A 197 5.83 2.53 -14.65
N ASP A 198 5.54 1.24 -14.44
CA ASP A 198 4.51 0.51 -15.21
C ASP A 198 3.14 1.24 -15.22
N PRO A 199 2.62 1.75 -14.08
CA PRO A 199 1.37 2.50 -14.06
C PRO A 199 1.45 3.82 -14.84
N LEU A 200 2.60 4.49 -14.85
CA LEU A 200 2.80 5.73 -15.62
C LEU A 200 2.71 5.45 -17.11
N VAL A 201 3.43 4.44 -17.59
CA VAL A 201 3.34 3.99 -18.97
C VAL A 201 1.92 3.53 -19.32
N ALA A 202 1.24 2.82 -18.40
CA ALA A 202 -0.13 2.37 -18.61
C ALA A 202 -1.14 3.52 -18.79
N ALA A 203 -0.87 4.67 -18.20
CA ALA A 203 -1.72 5.84 -18.26
C ALA A 203 -1.54 6.70 -19.51
N MET A 204 -0.43 6.55 -20.25
CA MET A 204 -0.18 7.30 -21.48
C MET A 204 -1.22 7.00 -22.56
N SER A 205 -1.64 8.00 -23.27
CA SER A 205 -2.44 7.83 -24.50
C SER A 205 -1.63 7.12 -25.59
N THR A 206 -2.31 6.63 -26.63
CA THR A 206 -1.63 5.96 -27.75
C THR A 206 -0.66 6.90 -28.48
N ASP A 207 -1.03 8.16 -28.66
CA ASP A 207 -0.22 9.15 -29.36
C ASP A 207 1.00 9.57 -28.53
N GLU A 208 0.82 9.84 -27.24
CA GLU A 208 1.93 10.13 -26.31
C GLU A 208 2.91 8.97 -26.23
N LEU A 209 2.39 7.74 -26.13
CA LEU A 209 3.20 6.54 -26.09
C LEU A 209 4.00 6.38 -27.39
N ALA A 210 3.38 6.59 -28.56
CA ALA A 210 4.03 6.50 -29.85
C ALA A 210 5.12 7.58 -30.01
N ASP A 211 4.88 8.81 -29.56
CA ASP A 211 5.87 9.88 -29.61
C ASP A 211 7.05 9.60 -28.66
N PHE A 212 6.76 9.16 -27.44
CA PHE A 212 7.76 8.84 -26.46
C PHE A 212 8.63 7.63 -26.88
N THR A 213 8.01 6.57 -27.39
CA THR A 213 8.71 5.34 -27.78
C THR A 213 9.61 5.53 -28.99
N ARG A 214 9.32 6.46 -29.88
CA ARG A 214 10.25 6.81 -30.96
C ARG A 214 11.60 7.32 -30.48
N ARG A 215 11.64 7.99 -29.32
CA ARG A 215 12.86 8.62 -28.77
C ARG A 215 13.54 7.77 -27.70
N HIS A 216 12.78 7.08 -26.88
CA HIS A 216 13.25 6.44 -25.64
C HIS A 216 12.74 5.01 -25.45
N GLY A 217 11.97 4.46 -26.41
CA GLY A 217 11.19 3.25 -26.15
C GLY A 217 12.01 1.98 -26.04
N ALA A 218 13.10 1.88 -26.79
CA ALA A 218 13.90 0.66 -26.80
C ALA A 218 14.61 0.44 -25.46
N GLU A 219 15.22 1.49 -24.95
CA GLU A 219 16.01 1.47 -23.71
C GLU A 219 15.11 1.44 -22.47
N LEU A 220 14.02 2.24 -22.47
CA LEU A 220 13.05 2.21 -21.37
C LEU A 220 12.40 0.84 -21.21
N ALA A 221 12.21 0.06 -22.28
CA ALA A 221 11.66 -1.28 -22.25
C ALA A 221 12.56 -2.30 -21.48
N LEU A 222 13.79 -1.94 -21.13
CA LEU A 222 14.65 -2.71 -20.23
C LEU A 222 14.23 -2.55 -18.75
N VAL A 223 13.67 -1.38 -18.39
CA VAL A 223 13.18 -1.09 -17.05
C VAL A 223 11.67 -1.32 -16.96
N VAL A 224 10.92 -1.01 -18.02
CA VAL A 224 9.46 -1.10 -18.10
C VAL A 224 9.04 -2.06 -19.20
N PRO A 225 9.04 -3.39 -18.96
CA PRO A 225 8.68 -4.38 -19.97
C PRO A 225 7.27 -4.23 -20.55
N ALA A 226 6.36 -3.56 -19.82
CA ALA A 226 5.01 -3.25 -20.31
C ALA A 226 5.01 -2.44 -21.61
N LEU A 227 6.04 -1.65 -21.88
CA LEU A 227 6.19 -0.96 -23.16
C LEU A 227 6.13 -1.91 -24.36
N ARG A 228 6.78 -3.07 -24.28
CA ARG A 228 6.77 -4.07 -25.36
C ARG A 228 5.38 -4.64 -25.64
N ARG A 229 4.51 -4.65 -24.61
CA ARG A 229 3.12 -5.13 -24.75
C ARG A 229 2.20 -4.06 -25.36
N ARG A 230 2.53 -2.78 -25.19
CA ARG A 230 1.71 -1.65 -25.62
C ARG A 230 2.14 -1.05 -26.96
N SER A 231 3.42 -1.19 -27.32
CA SER A 231 3.97 -0.71 -28.60
C SER A 231 4.42 -1.90 -29.43
N ALA A 232 3.77 -2.08 -30.60
CA ALA A 232 4.08 -3.19 -31.51
C ALA A 232 5.47 -3.04 -32.17
N GLU A 233 5.94 -1.82 -32.33
CA GLU A 233 7.21 -1.51 -32.99
C GLU A 233 8.05 -0.59 -32.10
N LEU A 234 8.96 -1.20 -31.34
CA LEU A 234 10.01 -0.46 -30.65
C LEU A 234 11.26 -0.38 -31.54
N PRO A 235 11.98 0.75 -31.56
CA PRO A 235 13.28 0.83 -32.21
C PRO A 235 14.22 -0.27 -31.67
N PRO A 236 15.21 -0.70 -32.45
CA PRO A 236 16.23 -1.62 -31.94
C PRO A 236 17.05 -0.94 -30.84
N ILE A 237 17.41 -1.72 -29.80
CA ILE A 237 18.29 -1.24 -28.73
C ILE A 237 19.65 -0.88 -29.34
N MET A 238 20.19 0.27 -28.93
CA MET A 238 21.52 0.69 -29.38
C MET A 238 22.59 -0.34 -28.98
N GLN A 239 23.43 -0.72 -29.94
CA GLN A 239 24.59 -1.60 -29.68
C GLN A 239 25.76 -0.72 -29.18
N VAL A 240 25.80 -0.52 -27.87
CA VAL A 240 26.82 0.24 -27.16
C VAL A 240 27.33 -0.58 -25.97
N ASP A 241 28.42 -0.15 -25.34
CA ASP A 241 28.90 -0.78 -24.13
C ASP A 241 27.89 -0.65 -22.96
N ALA A 242 28.03 -1.50 -21.94
CA ALA A 242 27.06 -1.59 -20.84
C ALA A 242 26.91 -0.29 -20.03
N LEU A 243 27.97 0.50 -19.87
CA LEU A 243 27.93 1.78 -19.15
C LEU A 243 27.17 2.84 -19.94
N THR A 244 27.42 2.91 -21.23
CA THR A 244 26.69 3.82 -22.14
C THR A 244 25.22 3.44 -22.19
N LEU A 245 24.90 2.13 -22.30
CA LEU A 245 23.50 1.68 -22.28
C LEU A 245 22.81 2.04 -20.97
N GLN A 246 23.48 1.87 -19.83
CA GLN A 246 22.94 2.26 -18.52
C GLN A 246 22.64 3.75 -18.48
N GLY A 247 23.51 4.61 -19.03
CA GLY A 247 23.29 6.05 -19.13
C GLY A 247 22.02 6.38 -19.93
N VAL A 248 21.86 5.76 -21.10
CA VAL A 248 20.67 5.98 -21.95
C VAL A 248 19.38 5.49 -21.29
N VAL A 249 19.42 4.37 -20.58
CA VAL A 249 18.29 3.88 -19.77
C VAL A 249 17.90 4.90 -18.70
N ILE A 250 18.87 5.45 -17.99
CA ILE A 250 18.66 6.47 -16.96
C ILE A 250 18.00 7.71 -17.57
N ASP A 251 18.52 8.20 -18.69
CA ASP A 251 17.98 9.37 -19.39
C ASP A 251 16.53 9.13 -19.87
N ALA A 252 16.23 7.92 -20.33
CA ALA A 252 14.86 7.52 -20.72
C ALA A 252 13.89 7.53 -19.51
N VAL A 253 14.33 7.05 -18.34
CA VAL A 253 13.53 7.12 -17.11
C VAL A 253 13.33 8.56 -16.67
N ILE A 254 14.36 9.38 -16.65
CA ILE A 254 14.26 10.81 -16.31
C ILE A 254 13.29 11.53 -17.24
N ALA A 255 13.36 11.25 -18.54
CA ALA A 255 12.44 11.82 -19.52
C ALA A 255 10.98 11.40 -19.28
N LEU A 256 10.73 10.14 -18.91
CA LEU A 256 9.39 9.65 -18.54
C LEU A 256 8.85 10.36 -17.31
N LEU A 257 9.67 10.49 -16.27
CA LEU A 257 9.29 11.18 -15.03
C LEU A 257 8.99 12.66 -15.30
N ALA A 258 9.83 13.35 -16.07
CA ALA A 258 9.63 14.73 -16.45
C ALA A 258 8.35 14.94 -17.27
N LEU A 259 8.04 14.03 -18.20
CA LEU A 259 6.80 14.05 -18.98
C LEU A 259 5.58 14.02 -18.06
N HIS A 260 5.54 13.08 -17.12
CA HIS A 260 4.42 12.95 -16.19
C HIS A 260 4.34 14.08 -15.14
N ALA A 261 5.47 14.70 -14.82
CA ALA A 261 5.52 15.82 -13.91
C ALA A 261 5.17 17.17 -14.55
N SER A 262 5.03 17.23 -15.89
CA SER A 262 4.75 18.48 -16.62
C SER A 262 3.37 19.06 -16.33
N GLU A 263 2.38 18.23 -16.05
CA GLU A 263 1.00 18.66 -15.79
C GLU A 263 0.67 18.68 -14.29
N HIS A 264 1.15 17.70 -13.55
CA HIS A 264 0.90 17.53 -12.13
C HIS A 264 2.19 17.09 -11.41
N PRO A 265 2.43 17.53 -10.17
CA PRO A 265 3.57 17.03 -9.39
C PRO A 265 3.55 15.50 -9.33
N LEU A 266 4.72 14.89 -9.50
CA LEU A 266 4.89 13.44 -9.45
C LEU A 266 5.73 13.05 -8.22
N ILE A 267 5.17 12.19 -7.38
CA ILE A 267 5.86 11.60 -6.24
C ILE A 267 6.27 10.18 -6.61
N VAL A 268 7.55 9.89 -6.56
CA VAL A 268 8.10 8.54 -6.74
C VAL A 268 8.50 7.98 -5.39
N VAL A 269 7.85 6.91 -4.96
CA VAL A 269 8.14 6.23 -3.69
C VAL A 269 8.90 4.93 -3.96
N LEU A 270 10.03 4.77 -3.31
CA LEU A 270 10.78 3.51 -3.27
C LEU A 270 10.82 3.02 -1.82
N ASP A 271 10.06 1.98 -1.54
CA ASP A 271 9.94 1.43 -0.19
C ASP A 271 11.01 0.37 0.07
N ASP A 272 11.57 0.36 1.28
CA ASP A 272 12.57 -0.59 1.77
C ASP A 272 13.87 -0.64 0.93
N VAL A 273 14.43 0.53 0.54
CA VAL A 273 15.63 0.61 -0.33
C VAL A 273 16.93 0.04 0.27
N HIS A 274 16.92 -0.47 1.49
CA HIS A 274 18.04 -1.26 2.03
C HIS A 274 18.18 -2.62 1.33
N TRP A 275 17.17 -3.09 0.59
CA TRP A 275 17.20 -4.28 -0.26
C TRP A 275 17.29 -3.96 -1.75
N ILE A 276 17.61 -2.72 -2.10
CA ILE A 276 17.64 -2.27 -3.49
C ILE A 276 18.79 -2.93 -4.27
N ASP A 277 18.51 -3.38 -5.47
CA ASP A 277 19.53 -3.91 -6.37
C ASP A 277 20.51 -2.81 -6.84
N PRO A 278 21.76 -3.15 -7.21
CA PRO A 278 22.77 -2.16 -7.59
C PRO A 278 22.37 -1.28 -8.77
N ALA A 279 21.65 -1.81 -9.76
CA ALA A 279 21.23 -1.03 -10.92
C ALA A 279 20.15 -0.01 -10.56
N SER A 280 19.17 -0.41 -9.75
CA SER A 280 18.15 0.47 -9.18
C SER A 280 18.75 1.54 -8.27
N LEU A 281 19.81 1.22 -7.52
CA LEU A 281 20.49 2.17 -6.64
C LEU A 281 21.20 3.26 -7.44
N VAL A 282 21.88 2.90 -8.53
CA VAL A 282 22.48 3.87 -9.46
C VAL A 282 21.41 4.77 -10.08
N LEU A 283 20.29 4.18 -10.50
CA LEU A 283 19.17 4.95 -11.05
C LEU A 283 18.58 5.92 -10.02
N LEU A 284 18.36 5.49 -8.76
CA LEU A 284 17.90 6.35 -7.67
C LEU A 284 18.81 7.57 -7.50
N ARG A 285 20.13 7.34 -7.41
CA ARG A 285 21.11 8.43 -7.30
C ARG A 285 21.02 9.40 -8.46
N ARG A 286 20.99 8.89 -9.69
CA ARG A 286 20.97 9.73 -10.91
C ARG A 286 19.67 10.51 -11.07
N VAL A 287 18.52 9.93 -10.73
CA VAL A 287 17.22 10.64 -10.74
C VAL A 287 17.20 11.72 -9.65
N ALA A 288 17.76 11.44 -8.47
CA ALA A 288 17.87 12.43 -7.40
C ALA A 288 18.82 13.59 -7.76
N ASP A 289 19.93 13.32 -8.42
CA ASP A 289 20.87 14.34 -8.91
C ASP A 289 20.23 15.21 -10.01
N ALA A 290 19.52 14.59 -10.96
CA ALA A 290 18.87 15.29 -12.08
C ALA A 290 17.67 16.14 -11.62
N THR A 291 16.99 15.70 -10.55
CA THR A 291 15.78 16.33 -9.99
C THR A 291 14.91 17.05 -11.01
N PRO A 292 14.21 16.31 -11.88
CA PRO A 292 13.34 16.94 -12.88
C PRO A 292 12.29 17.82 -12.18
N THR A 293 12.00 18.97 -12.74
CA THR A 293 11.01 19.90 -12.17
C THR A 293 9.67 19.18 -11.97
N GLY A 294 9.07 19.35 -10.79
CA GLY A 294 7.79 18.70 -10.45
C GLY A 294 7.92 17.25 -9.97
N VAL A 295 9.11 16.64 -9.99
CA VAL A 295 9.34 15.29 -9.44
C VAL A 295 9.85 15.39 -8.01
N SER A 296 9.28 14.58 -7.13
CA SER A 296 9.78 14.37 -5.76
C SER A 296 10.00 12.88 -5.50
N ILE A 297 11.08 12.55 -4.80
CA ILE A 297 11.44 11.16 -4.47
C ILE A 297 11.26 10.95 -2.96
N ILE A 298 10.61 9.85 -2.58
CA ILE A 298 10.53 9.39 -1.20
C ILE A 298 11.15 7.99 -1.12
N ALA A 299 12.12 7.80 -0.25
CA ALA A 299 12.74 6.49 -0.05
C ALA A 299 12.68 6.11 1.44
N THR A 300 12.28 4.88 1.74
CA THR A 300 12.31 4.34 3.11
C THR A 300 13.44 3.32 3.27
N TYR A 301 14.05 3.32 4.43
CA TYR A 301 15.11 2.34 4.71
C TYR A 301 15.22 2.05 6.21
N ARG A 302 15.88 0.93 6.54
CA ARG A 302 16.24 0.57 7.91
C ARG A 302 17.64 1.11 8.18
N ASP A 303 17.78 1.93 9.20
CA ASP A 303 19.08 2.46 9.62
C ASP A 303 19.88 1.44 10.42
N THR A 304 19.22 0.48 11.06
CA THR A 304 19.85 -0.63 11.78
C THR A 304 20.55 -1.65 10.88
N ASP A 305 20.15 -1.74 9.61
CA ASP A 305 20.63 -2.73 8.66
C ASP A 305 21.80 -2.20 7.80
N LEU A 306 22.16 -0.94 7.98
CA LEU A 306 23.20 -0.28 7.21
C LEU A 306 24.54 -0.33 7.96
N ASP A 307 25.40 -1.23 7.56
CA ASP A 307 26.80 -1.18 7.93
C ASP A 307 27.60 -0.22 7.00
N ARG A 308 28.90 -0.04 7.29
CA ARG A 308 29.77 0.84 6.48
C ARG A 308 30.02 0.31 5.08
N MET A 309 29.87 -0.98 4.87
CA MET A 309 30.12 -1.65 3.60
C MET A 309 28.85 -1.75 2.73
N HIS A 310 27.69 -1.43 3.30
CA HIS A 310 26.43 -1.51 2.57
C HIS A 310 26.41 -0.49 1.41
N PRO A 311 26.11 -0.91 0.16
CA PRO A 311 26.14 0.00 -1.01
C PRO A 311 25.27 1.25 -0.85
N LEU A 312 24.12 1.12 -0.18
CA LEU A 312 23.22 2.24 0.12
C LEU A 312 23.87 3.30 1.01
N SER A 313 24.81 2.93 1.91
CA SER A 313 25.45 3.86 2.83
C SER A 313 26.21 4.98 2.09
N ALA A 314 26.92 4.63 1.02
CA ALA A 314 27.61 5.59 0.17
C ALA A 314 26.62 6.51 -0.57
N VAL A 315 25.56 5.94 -1.14
CA VAL A 315 24.53 6.70 -1.86
C VAL A 315 23.77 7.65 -0.93
N LEU A 316 23.42 7.21 0.28
CA LEU A 316 22.80 8.09 1.29
C LEU A 316 23.71 9.26 1.68
N ALA A 317 25.02 9.04 1.75
CA ALA A 317 25.99 10.10 2.00
C ALA A 317 26.05 11.13 0.86
N ASP A 318 25.95 10.65 -0.39
CA ASP A 318 25.87 11.51 -1.57
C ASP A 318 24.53 12.26 -1.62
N LEU A 319 23.41 11.56 -1.44
CA LEU A 319 22.08 12.17 -1.44
C LEU A 319 21.91 13.27 -0.39
N ARG A 320 22.59 13.16 0.77
CA ARG A 320 22.58 14.23 1.79
C ARG A 320 23.24 15.54 1.34
N ARG A 321 24.03 15.51 0.27
CA ARG A 321 24.68 16.68 -0.32
C ARG A 321 23.86 17.31 -1.44
N VAL A 322 22.80 16.61 -1.89
CA VAL A 322 21.89 17.13 -2.91
C VAL A 322 20.95 18.14 -2.25
N ASP A 323 20.88 19.34 -2.83
CA ASP A 323 19.99 20.39 -2.34
C ASP A 323 18.52 19.95 -2.37
N GLY A 324 17.80 20.19 -1.29
CA GLY A 324 16.40 19.81 -1.15
C GLY A 324 16.18 18.34 -0.76
N MET A 325 17.22 17.63 -0.27
CA MET A 325 17.07 16.31 0.36
C MET A 325 16.83 16.44 1.86
N ARG A 326 15.65 15.99 2.31
CA ARG A 326 15.27 15.94 3.72
C ARG A 326 15.43 14.52 4.28
N ARG A 327 15.86 14.39 5.52
CA ARG A 327 15.84 13.12 6.25
C ARG A 327 14.92 13.22 7.46
N VAL A 328 14.11 12.18 7.63
CA VAL A 328 13.25 11.96 8.80
C VAL A 328 13.60 10.60 9.40
N ALA A 329 13.94 10.58 10.68
CA ALA A 329 14.05 9.35 11.46
C ALA A 329 12.77 9.19 12.29
N LEU A 330 12.09 8.05 12.14
CA LEU A 330 10.87 7.78 12.86
C LEU A 330 11.18 7.11 14.21
N PRO A 331 10.90 7.79 15.33
CA PRO A 331 10.99 7.17 16.66
C PRO A 331 9.79 6.23 16.91
N GLY A 332 9.87 5.46 18.01
CA GLY A 332 8.70 4.78 18.57
C GLY A 332 7.60 5.76 18.92
N LEU A 333 6.36 5.28 18.99
CA LEU A 333 5.24 6.05 19.47
C LEU A 333 5.45 6.40 20.95
N ASP A 334 5.21 7.64 21.32
CA ASP A 334 5.25 8.07 22.72
C ASP A 334 4.01 7.58 23.51
N ALA A 335 3.99 7.85 24.80
CA ALA A 335 2.90 7.40 25.68
C ALA A 335 1.54 7.94 25.21
N THR A 336 1.47 9.20 24.82
CA THR A 336 0.24 9.85 24.34
C THR A 336 -0.27 9.21 23.03
N ALA A 337 0.64 8.92 22.12
CA ALA A 337 0.29 8.25 20.85
C ALA A 337 -0.18 6.80 21.08
N ILE A 338 0.40 6.07 22.05
CA ILE A 338 -0.08 4.75 22.43
C ILE A 338 -1.49 4.83 23.06
N GLU A 339 -1.74 5.81 23.93
CA GLU A 339 -3.09 6.03 24.48
C GLU A 339 -4.11 6.31 23.38
N GLN A 340 -3.78 7.18 22.43
CA GLN A 340 -4.63 7.45 21.27
C GLN A 340 -4.85 6.22 20.40
N TYR A 341 -3.80 5.42 20.18
CA TYR A 341 -3.90 4.17 19.42
C TYR A 341 -4.85 3.17 20.08
N LEU A 342 -4.71 2.98 21.39
CA LEU A 342 -5.58 2.08 22.16
C LEU A 342 -7.02 2.60 22.20
N ALA A 343 -7.22 3.89 22.42
CA ALA A 343 -8.56 4.51 22.42
C ALA A 343 -9.26 4.35 21.06
N ALA A 344 -8.52 4.58 19.97
CA ALA A 344 -9.04 4.37 18.62
C ALA A 344 -9.36 2.90 18.33
N ALA A 345 -8.52 1.97 18.77
CA ALA A 345 -8.76 0.54 18.64
C ALA A 345 -9.94 0.06 19.50
N ALA A 346 -10.12 0.64 20.67
CA ALA A 346 -11.22 0.35 21.59
C ALA A 346 -12.55 0.96 21.10
N GLY A 347 -12.51 2.07 20.38
CA GLY A 347 -13.68 2.84 19.97
C GLY A 347 -14.28 3.72 21.08
N HIS A 348 -13.55 3.89 22.20
CA HIS A 348 -13.96 4.75 23.33
C HIS A 348 -12.72 5.29 24.07
N ALA A 349 -12.93 6.33 24.88
CA ALA A 349 -11.88 6.86 25.75
C ALA A 349 -11.42 5.82 26.77
N LEU A 350 -10.12 5.79 27.05
CA LEU A 350 -9.53 4.90 28.04
C LEU A 350 -9.90 5.35 29.46
N ASP A 351 -10.23 4.37 30.30
CA ASP A 351 -10.33 4.53 31.76
C ASP A 351 -8.96 4.37 32.44
N ALA A 352 -8.94 4.37 33.76
CA ALA A 352 -7.71 4.23 34.53
C ALA A 352 -6.97 2.89 34.27
N ASP A 353 -7.70 1.81 33.97
CA ASP A 353 -7.12 0.52 33.62
C ASP A 353 -6.56 0.53 32.22
N GLY A 354 -7.26 1.14 31.27
CA GLY A 354 -6.79 1.36 29.89
C GLY A 354 -5.52 2.21 29.83
N LEU A 355 -5.40 3.25 30.65
CA LEU A 355 -4.20 4.08 30.74
C LEU A 355 -3.01 3.30 31.33
N ARG A 356 -3.25 2.43 32.34
CA ARG A 356 -2.20 1.53 32.86
C ARG A 356 -1.74 0.54 31.81
N LEU A 357 -2.68 -0.02 31.04
CA LEU A 357 -2.37 -0.88 29.91
C LEU A 357 -1.53 -0.15 28.86
N ALA A 358 -1.89 1.08 28.49
CA ALA A 358 -1.16 1.90 27.54
C ALA A 358 0.30 2.11 27.98
N SER A 359 0.52 2.48 29.24
CA SER A 359 1.85 2.67 29.81
C SER A 359 2.69 1.40 29.76
N ALA A 360 2.09 0.25 30.07
CA ALA A 360 2.78 -1.03 30.09
C ALA A 360 3.07 -1.53 28.65
N VAL A 361 2.16 -1.33 27.70
CA VAL A 361 2.38 -1.60 26.27
C VAL A 361 3.53 -0.73 25.73
N GLN A 362 3.56 0.55 26.07
CA GLN A 362 4.64 1.46 25.66
C GLN A 362 5.99 0.98 26.20
N ALA A 363 6.07 0.65 27.48
CA ALA A 363 7.30 0.15 28.10
C ALA A 363 7.78 -1.17 27.49
N GLY A 364 6.85 -2.11 27.22
CA GLY A 364 7.18 -3.43 26.68
C GLY A 364 7.54 -3.43 25.19
N THR A 365 7.12 -2.41 24.42
CA THR A 365 7.30 -2.35 22.96
C THR A 365 8.23 -1.23 22.49
N ALA A 366 8.71 -0.39 23.42
CA ALA A 366 9.39 0.87 23.11
C ALA A 366 8.62 1.74 22.09
N GLY A 367 7.28 1.59 22.03
CA GLY A 367 6.41 2.29 21.12
C GLY A 367 6.50 1.83 19.65
N ASN A 368 7.09 0.69 19.35
CA ASN A 368 7.10 0.17 17.98
C ASN A 368 5.70 -0.33 17.59
N PRO A 369 5.05 0.28 16.56
CA PRO A 369 3.65 -0.03 16.23
C PRO A 369 3.38 -1.50 15.88
N LEU A 370 4.35 -2.19 15.25
CA LEU A 370 4.21 -3.61 14.95
C LEU A 370 4.08 -4.41 16.25
N PHE A 371 4.94 -4.14 17.21
CA PHE A 371 4.95 -4.82 18.49
C PHE A 371 3.75 -4.45 19.36
N VAL A 372 3.29 -3.20 19.29
CA VAL A 372 2.03 -2.77 19.92
C VAL A 372 0.86 -3.60 19.38
N GLY A 373 0.73 -3.72 18.07
CA GLY A 373 -0.33 -4.52 17.44
C GLY A 373 -0.27 -6.00 17.83
N GLU A 374 0.95 -6.58 17.86
CA GLU A 374 1.16 -7.97 18.26
C GLU A 374 0.83 -8.22 19.74
N MET A 375 1.21 -7.29 20.62
CA MET A 375 0.89 -7.39 22.05
C MET A 375 -0.63 -7.29 22.28
N LEU A 376 -1.32 -6.36 21.64
CA LEU A 376 -2.78 -6.24 21.75
C LEU A 376 -3.50 -7.49 21.21
N ARG A 377 -3.03 -8.05 20.10
CA ARG A 377 -3.57 -9.30 19.57
C ARG A 377 -3.41 -10.43 20.58
N HIS A 378 -2.23 -10.58 21.17
CA HIS A 378 -1.95 -11.58 22.18
C HIS A 378 -2.86 -11.42 23.40
N LEU A 379 -3.02 -10.21 23.93
CA LEU A 379 -3.90 -9.93 25.07
C LEU A 379 -5.37 -10.25 24.74
N THR A 380 -5.80 -10.04 23.51
CA THR A 380 -7.15 -10.41 23.05
C THR A 380 -7.31 -11.93 22.94
N GLU A 381 -6.34 -12.63 22.35
CA GLU A 381 -6.36 -14.09 22.18
C GLU A 381 -6.34 -14.83 23.52
N THR A 382 -5.64 -14.29 24.51
CA THR A 382 -5.59 -14.87 25.87
C THR A 382 -6.79 -14.51 26.73
N GLY A 383 -7.67 -13.62 26.26
CA GLY A 383 -8.83 -13.13 27.02
C GLY A 383 -8.47 -12.11 28.10
N ALA A 384 -7.19 -11.71 28.21
CA ALA A 384 -6.73 -10.70 29.14
C ALA A 384 -7.38 -9.33 28.90
N ILE A 385 -7.72 -9.05 27.64
CA ILE A 385 -8.66 -8.01 27.25
C ILE A 385 -9.80 -8.63 26.44
N ARG A 386 -11.02 -8.24 26.77
CA ARG A 386 -12.23 -8.76 26.12
C ARG A 386 -13.26 -7.66 25.89
N ARG A 387 -14.14 -7.88 24.95
CA ARG A 387 -15.25 -6.96 24.70
C ARG A 387 -16.44 -7.38 25.57
N ALA A 388 -16.91 -6.48 26.42
CA ALA A 388 -18.11 -6.64 27.24
C ALA A 388 -18.96 -5.37 27.11
N ASP A 389 -20.28 -5.51 26.85
CA ASP A 389 -21.24 -4.40 26.72
C ASP A 389 -20.74 -3.26 25.80
N ASP A 390 -20.23 -3.65 24.65
CA ASP A 390 -19.65 -2.75 23.63
C ASP A 390 -18.39 -1.97 24.06
N ARG A 391 -17.80 -2.31 25.21
CA ARG A 391 -16.55 -1.76 25.74
C ARG A 391 -15.47 -2.82 25.85
N TRP A 392 -14.24 -2.40 25.65
CA TRP A 392 -13.09 -3.23 25.96
C TRP A 392 -12.77 -3.13 27.46
N VAL A 393 -12.74 -4.28 28.14
CA VAL A 393 -12.42 -4.40 29.56
C VAL A 393 -11.23 -5.33 29.72
N GLY A 394 -10.27 -4.90 30.54
CA GLY A 394 -9.17 -5.74 31.00
C GLY A 394 -9.56 -6.51 32.26
N GLU A 395 -8.93 -7.66 32.50
CA GLU A 395 -9.05 -8.34 33.78
C GLU A 395 -8.33 -7.55 34.87
N SER A 396 -8.97 -7.39 36.02
CA SER A 396 -8.34 -6.75 37.18
C SER A 396 -7.12 -7.57 37.65
N GLY A 397 -5.92 -6.97 37.60
CA GLY A 397 -4.68 -7.66 37.94
C GLY A 397 -3.91 -8.22 36.73
N LEU A 398 -4.11 -7.65 35.54
CA LEU A 398 -3.41 -8.03 34.33
C LEU A 398 -1.90 -8.19 34.57
N SER A 399 -1.43 -9.45 34.56
CA SER A 399 -0.02 -9.77 34.40
C SER A 399 0.36 -9.58 32.95
N LEU A 400 0.96 -8.42 32.63
CA LEU A 400 1.49 -8.19 31.30
C LEU A 400 2.72 -9.09 31.08
N PRO A 401 2.90 -9.63 29.87
CA PRO A 401 4.13 -10.31 29.51
C PRO A 401 5.33 -9.40 29.80
N GLU A 402 6.41 -9.92 30.40
CA GLU A 402 7.64 -9.14 30.69
C GLU A 402 8.37 -8.65 29.41
N GLY A 403 7.62 -8.40 28.35
CA GLY A 403 8.08 -7.83 27.10
C GLY A 403 7.85 -8.71 25.88
N LEU A 404 8.23 -8.17 24.75
CA LEU A 404 8.11 -8.79 23.43
C LEU A 404 8.70 -10.21 23.36
N ARG A 405 9.76 -10.49 24.12
CA ARG A 405 10.41 -11.82 24.18
C ARG A 405 9.45 -12.90 24.67
N GLU A 406 8.59 -12.58 25.63
CA GLU A 406 7.60 -13.53 26.17
C GLU A 406 6.46 -13.76 25.17
N VAL A 407 6.00 -12.71 24.48
CA VAL A 407 4.98 -12.82 23.41
C VAL A 407 5.47 -13.67 22.26
N ILE A 408 6.70 -13.42 21.78
CA ILE A 408 7.36 -14.22 20.75
C ILE A 408 7.61 -15.65 21.25
N GLY A 409 8.13 -15.80 22.47
CA GLY A 409 8.40 -17.11 23.07
C GLY A 409 7.16 -17.99 23.15
N ARG A 410 6.02 -17.44 23.58
CA ARG A 410 4.74 -18.17 23.62
C ARG A 410 4.22 -18.56 22.24
N ARG A 411 4.45 -17.73 21.22
CA ARG A 411 4.13 -18.09 19.83
C ARG A 411 5.01 -19.22 19.32
N LEU A 412 6.32 -19.15 19.58
CA LEU A 412 7.26 -20.21 19.22
C LEU A 412 6.87 -21.55 19.90
N THR A 413 6.49 -21.50 21.17
CA THR A 413 6.05 -22.71 21.90
C THR A 413 4.78 -23.33 21.30
N ARG A 414 3.87 -22.53 20.72
CA ARG A 414 2.66 -23.05 20.03
C ARG A 414 2.94 -23.73 18.69
N LEU A 415 4.09 -23.46 18.06
CA LEU A 415 4.48 -24.07 16.80
C LEU A 415 5.02 -25.50 16.96
N GLY A 416 5.18 -25.97 18.19
CA GLY A 416 5.76 -27.27 18.51
C GLY A 416 7.28 -27.23 18.74
N GLU A 417 7.81 -28.28 19.38
CA GLU A 417 9.22 -28.35 19.78
C GLU A 417 10.15 -28.35 18.55
N ASP A 418 9.81 -29.14 17.52
CA ASP A 418 10.63 -29.31 16.32
C ASP A 418 10.78 -27.97 15.58
N VAL A 419 9.69 -27.26 15.32
CA VAL A 419 9.72 -25.93 14.67
C VAL A 419 10.44 -24.91 15.55
N SER A 420 10.34 -25.00 16.86
CA SER A 420 11.05 -24.10 17.79
C SER A 420 12.56 -24.33 17.75
N VAL A 421 13.03 -25.57 17.56
CA VAL A 421 14.45 -25.89 17.40
C VAL A 421 14.98 -25.31 16.10
N VAL A 422 14.27 -25.51 14.98
CA VAL A 422 14.61 -24.94 13.68
C VAL A 422 14.76 -23.42 13.77
N LEU A 423 13.74 -22.73 14.32
CA LEU A 423 13.73 -21.26 14.42
C LEU A 423 14.82 -20.73 15.35
N ARG A 424 15.13 -21.42 16.46
CA ARG A 424 16.23 -21.04 17.37
C ARG A 424 17.59 -21.19 16.70
N THR A 425 17.79 -22.27 15.95
CA THR A 425 19.04 -22.51 15.19
C THR A 425 19.20 -21.49 14.07
N ALA A 426 18.15 -21.23 13.30
CA ALA A 426 18.13 -20.20 12.27
C ALA A 426 18.40 -18.80 12.84
N ALA A 427 17.87 -18.45 14.01
CA ALA A 427 18.11 -17.17 14.67
C ALA A 427 19.59 -16.94 15.05
N VAL A 428 20.34 -18.01 15.32
CA VAL A 428 21.78 -17.92 15.60
C VAL A 428 22.57 -17.65 14.33
N LEU A 429 22.11 -18.15 13.18
CA LEU A 429 22.74 -17.95 11.87
C LEU A 429 22.49 -16.53 11.33
N GLY A 430 21.47 -15.83 11.81
CA GLY A 430 21.18 -14.46 11.44
C GLY A 430 19.85 -14.31 10.69
N ARG A 431 19.72 -13.19 9.96
CA ARG A 431 18.48 -12.84 9.25
C ARG A 431 18.25 -13.60 7.97
N SER A 432 19.34 -13.97 7.30
CA SER A 432 19.33 -14.80 6.10
C SER A 432 20.18 -16.03 6.38
N PHE A 433 19.61 -17.17 6.18
CA PHE A 433 20.30 -18.44 6.41
C PHE A 433 19.98 -19.42 5.27
N ASP A 434 20.94 -20.30 4.98
CA ASP A 434 20.73 -21.40 4.07
C ASP A 434 19.97 -22.51 4.82
N PRO A 435 18.81 -22.97 4.34
CA PRO A 435 18.08 -24.09 4.95
C PRO A 435 18.94 -25.35 5.12
N ASP A 436 19.81 -25.65 4.17
CA ASP A 436 20.72 -26.82 4.21
C ASP A 436 21.69 -26.74 5.41
N VAL A 437 22.09 -25.51 5.80
CA VAL A 437 22.95 -25.30 6.98
C VAL A 437 22.15 -25.54 8.27
N VAL A 438 20.90 -25.11 8.31
CA VAL A 438 20.02 -25.36 9.47
C VAL A 438 19.77 -26.86 9.62
N GLU A 439 19.45 -27.55 8.52
CA GLU A 439 19.26 -28.99 8.47
C GLU A 439 20.51 -29.75 8.98
N ALA A 440 21.68 -29.36 8.50
CA ALA A 440 22.94 -29.94 8.94
C ALA A 440 23.23 -29.75 10.43
N LEU A 441 22.78 -28.63 11.02
CA LEU A 441 22.98 -28.33 12.44
C LEU A 441 21.98 -29.04 13.37
N ILE A 442 20.76 -29.27 12.92
CA ILE A 442 19.72 -29.95 13.72
C ILE A 442 19.65 -31.46 13.46
N GLY A 443 20.23 -31.93 12.38
CA GLY A 443 20.30 -33.36 12.03
C GLY A 443 18.98 -34.00 11.61
N HIS A 444 18.01 -33.19 11.18
CA HIS A 444 16.71 -33.62 10.65
C HIS A 444 16.37 -32.80 9.43
N ASP A 445 15.57 -33.37 8.49
CA ASP A 445 14.98 -32.65 7.36
C ASP A 445 14.11 -31.49 7.85
N VAL A 446 14.27 -30.30 7.28
CA VAL A 446 13.60 -29.05 7.63
C VAL A 446 12.39 -28.79 6.72
#